data_9eeae08faf27631056bcd2cfcb63e643
#
_entry.id   9eeae08faf27631056bcd2cfcb63e643
#
_cell.length_a   1.000
_cell.length_b   1.000
_cell.length_c   1.000
_cell.angle_alpha   90.00
_cell.angle_beta   90.00
_cell.angle_gamma   90.00
#
_symmetry.space_group_name_H-M   'P 1'
#
loop_
_entity.id
_entity.type
_entity.pdbx_description
1 polymer ?
#
loop_
_entity_poly.entity_id
_entity_poly.type
_entity_poly.pdbx_seq_one_letter_code
_entity_poly.pdbx_strand_id
1 'polypeptide(L)'
;MPSDEETNESNPPGKGRQVYFKWLAVIGSTVLGLVVLLVVMVRQERLVISWSPFKVGLQTPPKYLEEKSFAQTGHRYLFDELLGWRNIPNFQATTLGRPLNINSKGLRDRDYPHEKPAGTFRILVLGDSMTWGLGVADDEMFTEVLERRFAEDGAKVEVINTGVSGWGTDQQYLFLQREGLKYQPDLVLLNFYLVNDPTDNVSTVRYWMGKPCFFNGNLDQYVPARYSPGPPQESVPGLRELDQSIMLVAGVEHMCRERNIRFMLMTCGVFGLPDKFFSEYNRSFRDSMQSRLEQILAGSNWLSFDTDAGLVAKGVTPEQIFEGNIDVHWNAFGHKTVGGLLFDFLKPHVTP
;
A
#
# COMPACT_ATOMS: atom_id res chain seq x y z
N MET A 1 -71.14 61.08 -50.34
CA MET A 1 -69.74 60.91 -49.94
C MET A 1 -69.75 60.36 -48.55
N PRO A 2 -69.45 59.13 -48.27
CA PRO A 2 -69.33 58.61 -46.94
C PRO A 2 -67.89 58.70 -46.48
N SER A 3 -67.69 59.02 -45.24
CA SER A 3 -66.47 59.13 -44.47
C SER A 3 -66.02 57.76 -43.98
N ASP A 4 -64.77 57.37 -44.25
CA ASP A 4 -64.14 56.17 -43.75
C ASP A 4 -63.85 56.31 -42.23
N GLU A 5 -64.48 55.45 -41.42
CA GLU A 5 -64.09 55.21 -40.02
C GLU A 5 -63.05 54.06 -39.99
N GLU A 6 -61.77 54.42 -39.75
CA GLU A 6 -60.70 53.46 -39.40
C GLU A 6 -60.96 52.96 -37.96
N THR A 7 -61.30 51.71 -37.83
CA THR A 7 -61.36 51.03 -36.53
C THR A 7 -59.91 50.64 -36.10
N ASN A 8 -59.38 51.38 -35.15
CA ASN A 8 -58.12 51.12 -34.50
C ASN A 8 -58.30 50.00 -33.47
N GLU A 9 -58.02 48.73 -33.87
CA GLU A 9 -57.97 47.63 -32.89
C GLU A 9 -56.68 47.70 -32.09
N SER A 10 -56.79 48.21 -30.85
CA SER A 10 -55.73 48.20 -29.90
C SER A 10 -55.46 46.77 -29.39
N ASN A 11 -54.34 46.16 -29.79
CA ASN A 11 -53.84 44.92 -29.24
C ASN A 11 -53.70 45.02 -27.70
N PRO A 12 -54.22 44.06 -26.93
CA PRO A 12 -54.15 44.14 -25.45
C PRO A 12 -52.68 43.90 -24.99
N PRO A 13 -52.07 44.78 -24.17
CA PRO A 13 -50.69 44.73 -23.77
C PRO A 13 -50.41 43.72 -22.64
N GLY A 14 -50.78 42.48 -22.83
CA GLY A 14 -50.68 41.49 -21.76
C GLY A 14 -49.97 40.16 -22.12
N LYS A 15 -50.15 39.70 -23.31
CA LYS A 15 -49.74 38.33 -23.67
C LYS A 15 -48.19 38.15 -23.81
N GLY A 16 -47.49 39.13 -24.36
CA GLY A 16 -46.03 39.07 -24.51
C GLY A 16 -45.29 39.12 -23.19
N ARG A 17 -45.76 39.94 -22.23
CA ARG A 17 -45.17 40.05 -20.90
C ARG A 17 -45.30 38.76 -20.09
N GLN A 18 -46.45 38.10 -20.14
CA GLN A 18 -46.70 36.82 -19.46
C GLN A 18 -45.82 35.66 -20.01
N VAL A 19 -45.61 35.63 -21.32
CA VAL A 19 -44.72 34.63 -21.96
C VAL A 19 -43.27 34.86 -21.54
N TYR A 20 -42.82 36.12 -21.54
CA TYR A 20 -41.47 36.52 -21.10
C TYR A 20 -41.19 36.14 -19.63
N PHE A 21 -42.12 36.40 -18.70
CA PHE A 21 -41.99 35.99 -17.30
C PHE A 21 -42.00 34.46 -17.12
N LYS A 22 -42.75 33.71 -17.93
CA LYS A 22 -42.73 32.25 -17.90
C LYS A 22 -41.35 31.72 -18.34
N TRP A 23 -40.76 32.28 -19.38
CA TRP A 23 -39.40 31.87 -19.85
C TRP A 23 -38.33 32.25 -18.85
N LEU A 24 -38.42 33.42 -18.21
CA LEU A 24 -37.52 33.82 -17.13
C LEU A 24 -37.59 32.85 -15.94
N ALA A 25 -38.80 32.44 -15.57
CA ALA A 25 -38.99 31.48 -14.49
C ALA A 25 -38.42 30.09 -14.84
N VAL A 26 -38.59 29.62 -16.07
CA VAL A 26 -37.99 28.34 -16.56
C VAL A 26 -36.50 28.44 -16.56
N ILE A 27 -35.91 29.51 -17.11
CA ILE A 27 -34.44 29.72 -17.16
C ILE A 27 -33.91 29.82 -15.71
N GLY A 28 -34.57 30.58 -14.83
CA GLY A 28 -34.16 30.73 -13.42
C GLY A 28 -34.19 29.39 -12.68
N SER A 29 -35.25 28.59 -12.87
CA SER A 29 -35.33 27.25 -12.22
C SER A 29 -34.30 26.28 -12.78
N THR A 30 -34.01 26.34 -14.06
CA THR A 30 -32.96 25.48 -14.67
C THR A 30 -31.57 25.87 -14.15
N VAL A 31 -31.26 27.18 -14.09
CA VAL A 31 -29.98 27.67 -13.54
C VAL A 31 -29.84 27.30 -12.05
N LEU A 32 -30.93 27.47 -11.25
CA LEU A 32 -30.92 27.05 -9.86
C LEU A 32 -30.70 25.54 -9.69
N GLY A 33 -31.35 24.75 -10.53
CA GLY A 33 -31.16 23.28 -10.55
C GLY A 33 -29.72 22.89 -10.86
N LEU A 34 -29.10 23.56 -11.83
CA LEU A 34 -27.69 23.33 -12.19
C LEU A 34 -26.75 23.76 -11.06
N VAL A 35 -27.02 24.87 -10.39
CA VAL A 35 -26.22 25.35 -9.24
C VAL A 35 -26.36 24.38 -8.06
N VAL A 36 -27.57 23.89 -7.77
CA VAL A 36 -27.79 22.89 -6.72
C VAL A 36 -27.07 21.60 -7.05
N LEU A 37 -27.15 21.13 -8.30
CA LEU A 37 -26.40 19.94 -8.75
C LEU A 37 -24.90 20.14 -8.60
N LEU A 38 -24.38 21.30 -8.98
CA LEU A 38 -22.96 21.63 -8.84
C LEU A 38 -22.53 21.64 -7.36
N VAL A 39 -23.33 22.24 -6.48
CA VAL A 39 -23.06 22.27 -5.03
C VAL A 39 -23.10 20.86 -4.44
N VAL A 40 -24.06 20.03 -4.85
CA VAL A 40 -24.14 18.64 -4.42
C VAL A 40 -22.92 17.85 -4.92
N MET A 41 -22.51 18.04 -6.16
CA MET A 41 -21.33 17.37 -6.72
C MET A 41 -20.03 17.80 -6.02
N VAL A 42 -19.90 19.07 -5.65
CA VAL A 42 -18.75 19.59 -4.87
C VAL A 42 -18.78 19.04 -3.44
N ARG A 43 -19.95 19.05 -2.78
CA ARG A 43 -20.10 18.47 -1.43
C ARG A 43 -19.90 16.98 -1.36
N GLN A 44 -20.18 16.25 -2.44
CA GLN A 44 -19.93 14.81 -2.56
C GLN A 44 -18.51 14.50 -3.08
N GLU A 45 -17.65 15.52 -3.14
CA GLU A 45 -16.28 15.41 -3.67
C GLU A 45 -16.21 14.86 -5.11
N ARG A 46 -17.32 14.98 -5.86
CA ARG A 46 -17.41 14.52 -7.26
C ARG A 46 -16.92 15.54 -8.28
N LEU A 47 -16.70 16.79 -7.85
CA LEU A 47 -16.22 17.87 -8.70
C LEU A 47 -15.11 18.64 -7.98
N VAL A 48 -13.92 18.71 -8.60
CA VAL A 48 -12.82 19.55 -8.14
C VAL A 48 -12.63 20.67 -9.13
N ILE A 49 -12.66 21.92 -8.64
CA ILE A 49 -12.35 23.11 -9.41
C ILE A 49 -10.95 23.56 -8.98
N SER A 50 -9.96 23.45 -9.87
CA SER A 50 -8.64 24.00 -9.62
C SER A 50 -8.41 25.29 -10.42
N TRP A 51 -7.72 26.27 -9.81
CA TRP A 51 -7.60 27.64 -10.33
C TRP A 51 -6.35 27.90 -11.19
N SER A 52 -5.51 26.89 -11.46
CA SER A 52 -4.32 27.14 -12.30
C SER A 52 -3.84 25.88 -13.02
N PRO A 53 -3.81 25.86 -14.35
CA PRO A 53 -4.73 26.47 -15.30
C PRO A 53 -6.12 25.81 -15.20
N PHE A 54 -7.17 26.55 -15.47
CA PHE A 54 -8.57 26.15 -15.31
C PHE A 54 -8.81 24.70 -15.75
N LYS A 55 -8.91 23.78 -14.79
CA LYS A 55 -9.30 22.38 -15.03
C LYS A 55 -10.50 22.07 -14.15
N VAL A 56 -11.66 21.87 -14.80
CA VAL A 56 -12.83 21.28 -14.17
C VAL A 56 -12.72 19.78 -14.37
N GLY A 57 -12.42 19.02 -13.34
CA GLY A 57 -12.37 17.56 -13.37
C GLY A 57 -13.54 16.98 -12.56
N LEU A 58 -14.25 16.02 -13.13
CA LEU A 58 -15.11 15.14 -12.34
C LEU A 58 -14.18 14.22 -11.54
N GLN A 59 -14.04 14.47 -10.22
CA GLN A 59 -13.56 13.42 -9.35
C GLN A 59 -14.67 12.37 -9.26
N THR A 60 -14.40 11.22 -9.81
CA THR A 60 -15.10 10.01 -9.37
C THR A 60 -14.78 9.84 -7.88
N PRO A 61 -15.79 9.48 -7.02
CA PRO A 61 -15.53 9.17 -5.62
C PRO A 61 -14.37 8.19 -5.54
N PRO A 62 -13.62 8.15 -4.41
CA PRO A 62 -12.50 7.26 -4.25
C PRO A 62 -12.95 5.88 -4.70
N LYS A 63 -12.43 5.44 -5.84
CA LYS A 63 -12.81 4.15 -6.37
C LYS A 63 -12.09 3.14 -5.52
N TYR A 64 -12.86 2.38 -4.77
CA TYR A 64 -12.36 1.19 -4.13
C TYR A 64 -11.82 0.28 -5.23
N LEU A 65 -10.55 -0.04 -5.15
CA LEU A 65 -9.94 -1.02 -6.03
C LEU A 65 -10.41 -2.39 -5.54
N GLU A 66 -11.26 -3.03 -6.33
CA GLU A 66 -11.59 -4.44 -6.12
C GLU A 66 -10.55 -5.25 -6.87
N GLU A 67 -9.70 -5.90 -6.13
CA GLU A 67 -8.80 -6.87 -6.72
C GLU A 67 -9.61 -8.08 -7.17
N LYS A 68 -9.58 -8.39 -8.46
CA LYS A 68 -10.31 -9.55 -9.01
C LYS A 68 -9.81 -10.88 -8.45
N SER A 69 -8.52 -10.97 -8.11
CA SER A 69 -7.93 -12.14 -7.47
C SER A 69 -8.33 -12.28 -6.00
N PHE A 70 -8.70 -11.19 -5.32
CA PHE A 70 -9.19 -11.19 -3.94
C PHE A 70 -10.72 -11.09 -3.83
N ALA A 71 -11.47 -11.28 -4.90
CA ALA A 71 -12.93 -11.37 -4.84
C ALA A 71 -13.41 -12.42 -3.80
N GLN A 72 -12.58 -13.41 -3.50
CA GLN A 72 -12.79 -14.41 -2.46
C GLN A 72 -12.46 -13.89 -1.03
N THR A 73 -11.67 -12.82 -0.89
CA THR A 73 -11.22 -12.29 0.41
C THR A 73 -12.10 -11.18 0.95
N GLY A 74 -12.95 -10.56 0.11
CA GLY A 74 -13.79 -9.42 0.50
C GLY A 74 -13.02 -8.14 0.84
N HIS A 75 -11.68 -8.15 0.72
CA HIS A 75 -10.85 -6.99 1.03
C HIS A 75 -10.86 -5.98 -0.12
N ARG A 76 -10.85 -4.69 0.23
CA ARG A 76 -10.86 -3.57 -0.70
C ARG A 76 -9.74 -2.61 -0.34
N TYR A 77 -9.20 -1.93 -1.35
CA TYR A 77 -8.16 -0.93 -1.18
C TYR A 77 -8.65 0.45 -1.60
N LEU A 78 -8.05 1.49 -1.03
CA LEU A 78 -8.15 2.85 -1.56
C LEU A 78 -7.04 3.07 -2.58
N PHE A 79 -7.35 3.73 -3.69
CA PHE A 79 -6.32 4.24 -4.59
C PHE A 79 -5.53 5.34 -3.86
N ASP A 80 -4.23 5.30 -4.02
CA ASP A 80 -3.28 6.29 -3.48
C ASP A 80 -2.36 6.74 -4.62
N GLU A 81 -2.30 8.03 -4.89
CA GLU A 81 -1.54 8.57 -6.02
C GLU A 81 -0.03 8.30 -5.93
N LEU A 82 0.50 8.19 -4.70
CA LEU A 82 1.90 7.88 -4.47
C LEU A 82 2.18 6.37 -4.43
N LEU A 83 1.32 5.62 -3.75
CA LEU A 83 1.55 4.20 -3.44
C LEU A 83 0.80 3.24 -4.38
N GLY A 84 -0.09 3.75 -5.25
CA GLY A 84 -1.01 2.94 -6.05
C GLY A 84 -2.23 2.51 -5.26
N TRP A 85 -2.05 1.84 -4.14
CA TRP A 85 -3.14 1.47 -3.22
C TRP A 85 -2.65 1.40 -1.79
N ARG A 86 -3.62 1.48 -0.87
CA ARG A 86 -3.44 1.29 0.57
C ARG A 86 -4.68 0.67 1.20
N ASN A 87 -4.55 0.10 2.37
CA ASN A 87 -5.71 -0.37 3.12
C ASN A 87 -6.68 0.78 3.44
N ILE A 88 -7.97 0.45 3.58
CA ILE A 88 -9.01 1.40 4.01
C ILE A 88 -8.89 1.58 5.53
N PRO A 89 -8.68 2.80 6.04
CA PRO A 89 -8.65 3.04 7.48
C PRO A 89 -9.96 2.66 8.17
N ASN A 90 -9.88 2.17 9.41
CA ASN A 90 -11.02 1.72 10.23
C ASN A 90 -11.89 0.65 9.54
N PHE A 91 -11.28 -0.20 8.73
CA PHE A 91 -11.96 -1.25 8.01
C PHE A 91 -11.95 -2.57 8.79
N GLN A 92 -13.13 -3.19 8.89
CA GLN A 92 -13.29 -4.51 9.48
C GLN A 92 -13.96 -5.45 8.49
N ALA A 93 -13.43 -6.65 8.39
CA ALA A 93 -13.93 -7.69 7.49
C ALA A 93 -13.57 -9.09 7.99
N THR A 94 -13.97 -10.08 7.22
CA THR A 94 -13.44 -11.43 7.30
C THR A 94 -12.74 -11.75 6.00
N THR A 95 -11.47 -12.12 6.06
CA THR A 95 -10.70 -12.56 4.90
C THR A 95 -10.28 -14.01 5.09
N LEU A 96 -10.61 -14.86 4.11
CA LEU A 96 -10.31 -16.30 4.17
C LEU A 96 -10.78 -16.99 5.48
N GLY A 97 -11.95 -16.57 5.99
CA GLY A 97 -12.49 -17.08 7.24
C GLY A 97 -11.81 -16.57 8.52
N ARG A 98 -10.87 -15.62 8.41
CA ARG A 98 -10.15 -15.00 9.53
C ARG A 98 -10.58 -13.56 9.73
N PRO A 99 -10.69 -13.07 10.99
CA PRO A 99 -10.92 -11.66 11.26
C PRO A 99 -9.83 -10.77 10.64
N LEU A 100 -10.23 -9.64 10.11
CA LEU A 100 -9.36 -8.60 9.55
C LEU A 100 -9.74 -7.27 10.16
N ASN A 101 -8.81 -6.62 10.84
CA ASN A 101 -8.98 -5.28 11.36
C ASN A 101 -7.87 -4.37 10.81
N ILE A 102 -8.29 -3.26 10.21
CA ILE A 102 -7.38 -2.20 9.77
C ILE A 102 -7.62 -1.00 10.69
N ASN A 103 -6.56 -0.49 11.28
CA ASN A 103 -6.62 0.61 12.25
C ASN A 103 -6.95 1.96 11.61
N SER A 104 -6.98 3.02 12.45
CA SER A 104 -7.32 4.38 12.00
C SER A 104 -6.34 4.97 10.98
N LYS A 105 -5.13 4.44 10.88
CA LYS A 105 -4.07 4.88 9.96
C LYS A 105 -3.89 3.98 8.72
N GLY A 106 -4.74 2.95 8.59
CA GLY A 106 -4.70 2.03 7.45
C GLY A 106 -3.67 0.90 7.61
N LEU A 107 -3.22 0.59 8.82
CA LEU A 107 -2.35 -0.54 9.10
C LEU A 107 -3.17 -1.74 9.59
N ARG A 108 -2.78 -2.94 9.22
CA ARG A 108 -3.31 -4.17 9.83
C ARG A 108 -2.59 -4.41 11.14
N ASP A 109 -2.97 -3.64 12.13
CA ASP A 109 -2.37 -3.59 13.45
C ASP A 109 -3.26 -2.78 14.40
N ARG A 110 -2.92 -2.73 15.70
CA ARG A 110 -3.50 -1.77 16.61
C ARG A 110 -3.04 -0.34 16.30
N ASP A 111 -3.70 0.66 16.87
CA ASP A 111 -3.28 2.04 16.73
C ASP A 111 -2.05 2.35 17.59
N TYR A 112 -1.06 2.98 16.98
CA TYR A 112 0.12 3.52 17.64
C TYR A 112 0.15 5.05 17.52
N PRO A 113 0.56 5.78 18.56
CA PRO A 113 0.89 7.21 18.41
C PRO A 113 2.15 7.34 17.54
N HIS A 114 2.23 8.44 16.76
CA HIS A 114 3.46 8.72 16.02
C HIS A 114 4.62 8.97 16.99
N GLU A 115 4.38 9.73 18.04
CA GLU A 115 5.35 9.94 19.11
C GLU A 115 5.61 8.63 19.87
N LYS A 116 6.88 8.23 19.92
CA LYS A 116 7.28 7.00 20.58
C LYS A 116 7.29 7.18 22.10
N PRO A 117 6.64 6.27 22.86
CA PRO A 117 6.67 6.31 24.32
C PRO A 117 8.11 6.20 24.85
N ALA A 118 8.41 6.91 25.93
CA ALA A 118 9.73 6.88 26.55
C ALA A 118 10.11 5.45 27.03
N GLY A 119 11.35 5.06 26.76
CA GLY A 119 11.87 3.74 27.11
C GLY A 119 11.29 2.59 26.28
N THR A 120 10.68 2.90 25.13
CA THR A 120 10.17 1.88 24.19
C THR A 120 11.14 1.76 23.02
N PHE A 121 11.47 0.54 22.62
CA PHE A 121 12.15 0.24 21.36
C PHE A 121 11.10 -0.05 20.29
N ARG A 122 11.17 0.64 19.18
CA ARG A 122 10.15 0.52 18.12
C ARG A 122 10.73 -0.09 16.85
N ILE A 123 10.15 -1.20 16.42
CA ILE A 123 10.46 -1.89 15.17
C ILE A 123 9.33 -1.59 14.18
N LEU A 124 9.66 -1.02 13.02
CA LEU A 124 8.72 -0.81 11.93
C LEU A 124 8.99 -1.85 10.87
N VAL A 125 7.99 -2.67 10.54
CA VAL A 125 8.11 -3.78 9.60
C VAL A 125 7.46 -3.42 8.27
N LEU A 126 8.29 -3.28 7.23
CA LEU A 126 7.88 -3.09 5.85
C LEU A 126 7.70 -4.46 5.18
N GLY A 127 6.76 -4.58 4.26
CA GLY A 127 6.57 -5.80 3.47
C GLY A 127 5.24 -5.83 2.71
N ASP A 128 5.00 -6.96 2.11
CA ASP A 128 3.84 -7.26 1.26
C ASP A 128 2.76 -8.10 2.00
N SER A 129 2.14 -9.05 1.29
CA SER A 129 1.14 -9.98 1.85
C SER A 129 1.68 -10.91 2.94
N MET A 130 2.99 -11.23 2.92
CA MET A 130 3.63 -12.02 3.95
C MET A 130 3.67 -11.29 5.28
N THR A 131 4.00 -10.01 5.26
CA THR A 131 3.99 -9.12 6.43
C THR A 131 2.56 -8.75 6.83
N TRP A 132 1.70 -8.47 5.85
CA TRP A 132 0.29 -8.20 6.09
C TRP A 132 -0.43 -9.37 6.78
N GLY A 133 0.08 -10.60 6.65
CA GLY A 133 -0.47 -11.78 7.31
C GLY A 133 -1.67 -12.38 6.58
N LEU A 134 -1.58 -12.55 5.25
CA LEU A 134 -2.66 -13.15 4.47
C LEU A 134 -2.94 -14.58 4.95
N GLY A 135 -4.20 -14.86 5.30
CA GLY A 135 -4.66 -16.19 5.71
C GLY A 135 -4.60 -16.47 7.23
N VAL A 136 -4.10 -15.53 8.04
CA VAL A 136 -4.05 -15.68 9.51
C VAL A 136 -4.85 -14.58 10.23
N ALA A 137 -5.20 -14.81 11.50
CA ALA A 137 -5.81 -13.80 12.34
C ALA A 137 -4.78 -12.72 12.76
N ASP A 138 -5.26 -11.57 13.24
CA ASP A 138 -4.38 -10.44 13.55
C ASP A 138 -3.37 -10.81 14.65
N ASP A 139 -3.77 -11.55 15.69
CA ASP A 139 -2.91 -12.00 16.79
C ASP A 139 -1.99 -13.18 16.43
N GLU A 140 -2.18 -13.79 15.27
CA GLU A 140 -1.35 -14.87 14.74
C GLU A 140 -0.19 -14.37 13.86
N MET A 141 -0.17 -13.08 13.45
CA MET A 141 0.87 -12.52 12.60
C MET A 141 2.25 -12.57 13.28
N PHE A 142 3.31 -12.78 12.50
CA PHE A 142 4.67 -12.89 13.05
C PHE A 142 5.11 -11.61 13.77
N THR A 143 4.59 -10.46 13.38
CA THR A 143 4.82 -9.16 14.04
C THR A 143 4.23 -9.14 15.45
N GLU A 144 3.00 -9.61 15.61
CA GLU A 144 2.34 -9.74 16.91
C GLU A 144 3.01 -10.80 17.79
N VAL A 145 3.45 -11.92 17.19
CA VAL A 145 4.22 -12.94 17.90
C VAL A 145 5.54 -12.37 18.40
N LEU A 146 6.26 -11.61 17.56
CA LEU A 146 7.53 -10.98 17.91
C LEU A 146 7.36 -9.99 19.07
N GLU A 147 6.37 -9.10 18.99
CA GLU A 147 6.09 -8.14 20.07
C GLU A 147 5.77 -8.83 21.38
N ARG A 148 4.88 -9.83 21.35
CA ARG A 148 4.52 -10.64 22.52
C ARG A 148 5.72 -11.34 23.15
N ARG A 149 6.63 -11.89 22.33
CA ARG A 149 7.85 -12.55 22.81
C ARG A 149 8.78 -11.56 23.54
N PHE A 150 8.90 -10.35 23.05
CA PHE A 150 9.65 -9.30 23.75
C PHE A 150 8.98 -8.89 25.05
N ALA A 151 7.66 -8.78 25.07
CA ALA A 151 6.92 -8.47 26.29
C ALA A 151 7.05 -9.58 27.34
N GLU A 152 7.01 -10.86 26.95
CA GLU A 152 7.26 -12.02 27.81
C GLU A 152 8.68 -12.03 28.40
N ASP A 153 9.66 -11.51 27.65
CA ASP A 153 11.06 -11.34 28.10
C ASP A 153 11.26 -10.06 28.97
N GLY A 154 10.21 -9.27 29.17
CA GLY A 154 10.23 -8.05 29.98
C GLY A 154 10.73 -6.79 29.25
N ALA A 155 10.94 -6.85 27.94
CA ALA A 155 11.34 -5.72 27.13
C ALA A 155 10.14 -4.91 26.64
N LYS A 156 10.26 -3.58 26.66
CA LYS A 156 9.25 -2.67 26.08
C LYS A 156 9.53 -2.47 24.60
N VAL A 157 8.98 -3.33 23.78
CA VAL A 157 9.10 -3.27 22.32
C VAL A 157 7.74 -3.08 21.69
N GLU A 158 7.65 -2.21 20.72
CA GLU A 158 6.50 -2.09 19.81
C GLU A 158 6.94 -2.56 18.43
N VAL A 159 6.16 -3.45 17.81
CA VAL A 159 6.41 -3.98 16.45
C VAL A 159 5.26 -3.56 15.55
N ILE A 160 5.47 -2.53 14.76
CA ILE A 160 4.45 -1.95 13.88
C ILE A 160 4.43 -2.66 12.54
N ASN A 161 3.33 -3.33 12.24
CA ASN A 161 3.08 -3.97 10.96
C ASN A 161 2.61 -2.93 9.93
N THR A 162 3.43 -2.63 8.94
CA THR A 162 3.07 -1.74 7.84
C THR A 162 2.90 -2.46 6.50
N GLY A 163 2.82 -3.79 6.53
CA GLY A 163 2.60 -4.62 5.35
C GLY A 163 1.29 -4.27 4.64
N VAL A 164 1.33 -4.31 3.33
CA VAL A 164 0.13 -4.18 2.48
C VAL A 164 0.22 -5.22 1.37
N SER A 165 -0.81 -6.05 1.24
CA SER A 165 -0.81 -7.13 0.26
C SER A 165 -0.53 -6.61 -1.15
N GLY A 166 0.43 -7.26 -1.83
CA GLY A 166 0.83 -6.96 -3.20
C GLY A 166 1.77 -5.76 -3.37
N TRP A 167 2.21 -5.11 -2.29
CA TRP A 167 3.23 -4.06 -2.42
C TRP A 167 4.59 -4.64 -2.79
N GLY A 168 5.27 -4.00 -3.74
CA GLY A 168 6.70 -4.18 -3.97
C GLY A 168 7.54 -3.28 -3.06
N THR A 169 8.86 -3.48 -3.08
CA THR A 169 9.80 -2.69 -2.27
C THR A 169 9.78 -1.20 -2.61
N ASP A 170 9.41 -0.83 -3.82
CA ASP A 170 9.23 0.56 -4.26
C ASP A 170 8.08 1.27 -3.50
N GLN A 171 6.95 0.61 -3.30
CA GLN A 171 5.83 1.14 -2.53
C GLN A 171 6.19 1.22 -1.04
N GLN A 172 6.91 0.21 -0.52
CA GLN A 172 7.40 0.17 0.85
C GLN A 172 8.41 1.29 1.11
N TYR A 173 9.32 1.59 0.16
CA TYR A 173 10.25 2.73 0.23
C TYR A 173 9.51 4.06 0.31
N LEU A 174 8.54 4.30 -0.59
CA LEU A 174 7.73 5.52 -0.60
C LEU A 174 6.86 5.65 0.66
N PHE A 175 6.32 4.55 1.17
CA PHE A 175 5.58 4.55 2.43
C PHE A 175 6.48 4.92 3.61
N LEU A 176 7.67 4.34 3.70
CA LEU A 176 8.64 4.69 4.75
C LEU A 176 8.93 6.18 4.75
N GLN A 177 9.20 6.76 3.57
CA GLN A 177 9.49 8.17 3.40
C GLN A 177 8.31 9.07 3.83
N ARG A 178 7.08 8.73 3.41
CA ARG A 178 5.88 9.55 3.62
C ARG A 178 5.30 9.41 5.02
N GLU A 179 5.21 8.19 5.52
CA GLU A 179 4.47 7.87 6.75
C GLU A 179 5.31 7.13 7.79
N GLY A 180 6.10 6.14 7.39
CA GLY A 180 6.76 5.21 8.30
C GLY A 180 7.71 5.91 9.29
N LEU A 181 8.47 6.89 8.83
CA LEU A 181 9.41 7.65 9.66
C LEU A 181 8.72 8.49 10.75
N LYS A 182 7.44 8.84 10.59
CA LYS A 182 6.68 9.56 11.61
C LYS A 182 6.52 8.77 12.91
N TYR A 183 6.59 7.44 12.83
CA TYR A 183 6.52 6.55 13.98
C TYR A 183 7.81 6.50 14.81
N GLN A 184 8.87 7.20 14.42
CA GLN A 184 10.15 7.27 15.14
C GLN A 184 10.72 5.87 15.45
N PRO A 185 10.89 4.98 14.45
CA PRO A 185 11.41 3.65 14.68
C PRO A 185 12.88 3.69 15.09
N ASP A 186 13.30 2.74 15.94
CA ASP A 186 14.69 2.46 16.27
C ASP A 186 15.30 1.45 15.27
N LEU A 187 14.42 0.61 14.69
CA LEU A 187 14.77 -0.38 13.68
C LEU A 187 13.70 -0.43 12.61
N VAL A 188 14.10 -0.38 11.34
CA VAL A 188 13.26 -0.70 10.18
C VAL A 188 13.65 -2.10 9.70
N LEU A 189 12.68 -3.03 9.73
CA LEU A 189 12.79 -4.36 9.18
C LEU A 189 12.09 -4.37 7.82
N LEU A 190 12.85 -4.61 6.76
CA LEU A 190 12.34 -4.82 5.42
C LEU A 190 12.22 -6.32 5.17
N ASN A 191 10.98 -6.83 5.09
CA ASN A 191 10.70 -8.21 4.71
C ASN A 191 10.60 -8.31 3.19
N PHE A 192 11.68 -8.72 2.54
CA PHE A 192 11.79 -8.88 1.10
C PHE A 192 11.31 -10.28 0.69
N TYR A 193 10.19 -10.36 -0.01
CA TYR A 193 9.61 -11.61 -0.47
C TYR A 193 10.15 -11.99 -1.84
N LEU A 194 11.02 -12.98 -1.89
CA LEU A 194 11.78 -13.40 -3.08
C LEU A 194 10.91 -13.92 -4.24
N VAL A 195 9.64 -14.25 -3.97
CA VAL A 195 8.73 -14.80 -4.99
C VAL A 195 8.18 -13.71 -5.91
N ASN A 196 7.91 -12.51 -5.40
CA ASN A 196 7.27 -11.45 -6.19
C ASN A 196 7.98 -10.10 -6.16
N ASP A 197 8.65 -9.70 -5.07
CA ASP A 197 9.30 -8.39 -4.99
C ASP A 197 10.25 -8.11 -6.17
N PRO A 198 11.07 -9.08 -6.64
CA PRO A 198 11.93 -8.83 -7.81
C PRO A 198 11.17 -8.37 -9.04
N THR A 199 10.08 -9.06 -9.39
CA THR A 199 9.26 -8.74 -10.56
C THR A 199 8.38 -7.52 -10.32
N ASP A 200 7.88 -7.32 -9.11
CA ASP A 200 7.07 -6.16 -8.76
C ASP A 200 7.87 -4.87 -8.80
N ASN A 201 9.16 -4.90 -8.42
CA ASN A 201 10.04 -3.74 -8.43
C ASN A 201 10.36 -3.20 -9.84
N VAL A 202 10.12 -3.97 -10.89
CA VAL A 202 10.31 -3.56 -12.30
C VAL A 202 9.00 -3.39 -13.07
N SER A 203 7.86 -3.40 -12.37
CA SER A 203 6.52 -3.29 -12.97
C SER A 203 5.79 -2.03 -12.53
N THR A 204 4.97 -1.46 -13.42
CA THR A 204 4.06 -0.34 -13.11
C THR A 204 2.64 -0.80 -12.80
N VAL A 205 2.37 -2.12 -12.83
CA VAL A 205 1.04 -2.70 -12.59
C VAL A 205 1.21 -3.99 -11.79
N ARG A 206 0.39 -4.16 -10.75
CA ARG A 206 0.23 -5.41 -10.02
C ARG A 206 -1.26 -5.66 -9.78
N TYR A 207 -1.72 -6.89 -9.99
CA TYR A 207 -3.12 -7.27 -9.80
C TYR A 207 -4.13 -6.34 -10.48
N TRP A 208 -3.81 -5.85 -11.70
CA TRP A 208 -4.61 -4.86 -12.44
C TRP A 208 -4.65 -3.47 -11.80
N MET A 209 -3.87 -3.23 -10.76
CA MET A 209 -3.73 -1.93 -10.11
C MET A 209 -2.42 -1.28 -10.53
N GLY A 210 -2.49 0.00 -10.87
CA GLY A 210 -1.31 0.80 -11.17
C GLY A 210 -0.50 1.06 -9.90
N LYS A 211 0.82 0.95 -10.00
CA LYS A 211 1.75 1.21 -8.90
C LYS A 211 2.90 2.13 -9.37
N PRO A 212 3.61 2.78 -8.44
CA PRO A 212 4.83 3.48 -8.81
C PRO A 212 5.89 2.46 -9.25
N CYS A 213 6.83 2.93 -10.09
CA CYS A 213 8.02 2.16 -10.44
C CYS A 213 9.18 3.12 -10.64
N PHE A 214 10.27 2.90 -9.94
CA PHE A 214 11.51 3.69 -10.11
C PHE A 214 12.24 3.28 -11.38
N PHE A 215 13.01 4.20 -11.96
CA PHE A 215 13.75 3.95 -13.18
C PHE A 215 15.10 4.69 -13.18
N ASN A 216 15.98 4.28 -14.10
CA ASN A 216 17.31 4.88 -14.29
C ASN A 216 18.24 4.83 -13.07
N GLY A 217 18.05 3.86 -12.17
CA GLY A 217 18.90 3.73 -10.97
C GLY A 217 18.80 4.93 -10.02
N ASN A 218 17.71 5.69 -10.06
CA ASN A 218 17.51 6.92 -9.32
C ASN A 218 16.22 6.85 -8.49
N LEU A 219 16.34 7.05 -7.18
CA LEU A 219 15.21 7.05 -6.24
C LEU A 219 14.43 8.37 -6.21
N ASP A 220 14.88 9.39 -6.93
CA ASP A 220 14.15 10.66 -7.10
C ASP A 220 13.23 10.66 -8.32
N GLN A 221 13.33 9.63 -9.16
CA GLN A 221 12.56 9.53 -10.41
C GLN A 221 11.79 8.21 -10.48
N TYR A 222 10.48 8.32 -10.54
CA TYR A 222 9.60 7.15 -10.69
C TYR A 222 8.41 7.46 -11.60
N VAL A 223 7.89 6.42 -12.25
CA VAL A 223 6.58 6.48 -12.90
C VAL A 223 5.52 6.51 -11.80
N PRO A 224 4.66 7.53 -11.73
CA PRO A 224 3.64 7.59 -10.69
C PRO A 224 2.57 6.51 -10.91
N ALA A 225 1.97 6.09 -9.82
CA ALA A 225 0.81 5.21 -9.86
C ALA A 225 -0.32 5.81 -10.72
N ARG A 226 -0.97 4.99 -11.52
CA ARG A 226 -2.11 5.42 -12.35
C ARG A 226 -3.36 4.69 -11.91
N TYR A 227 -4.43 5.46 -11.73
CA TYR A 227 -5.75 4.90 -11.61
C TYR A 227 -6.25 4.47 -13.01
N SER A 228 -5.87 3.32 -13.44
CA SER A 228 -6.45 2.66 -14.63
C SER A 228 -6.18 1.18 -14.50
N PRO A 229 -7.20 0.33 -14.43
CA PRO A 229 -7.02 -1.09 -14.58
C PRO A 229 -6.62 -1.36 -16.03
N GLY A 230 -5.33 -1.25 -16.31
CA GLY A 230 -4.75 -1.72 -17.55
C GLY A 230 -4.51 -3.24 -17.49
N PRO A 231 -4.26 -3.91 -18.61
CA PRO A 231 -3.74 -5.28 -18.58
C PRO A 231 -2.46 -5.30 -17.74
N PRO A 232 -2.12 -6.44 -17.12
CA PRO A 232 -0.83 -6.60 -16.44
C PRO A 232 0.25 -6.12 -17.39
N GLN A 233 0.99 -5.10 -17.01
CA GLN A 233 2.06 -4.62 -17.83
C GLN A 233 3.25 -5.53 -17.61
N GLU A 234 3.89 -5.94 -18.68
CA GLU A 234 5.19 -6.56 -18.64
C GLU A 234 6.20 -5.64 -17.94
N SER A 235 7.29 -6.22 -17.44
CA SER A 235 8.38 -5.48 -16.80
C SER A 235 8.76 -4.24 -17.62
N VAL A 236 9.09 -3.15 -16.95
CA VAL A 236 9.53 -1.92 -17.62
C VAL A 236 10.80 -2.22 -18.44
N PRO A 237 10.81 -1.98 -19.74
CA PRO A 237 11.96 -2.31 -20.58
C PRO A 237 13.26 -1.68 -20.06
N GLY A 238 14.34 -2.46 -20.02
CA GLY A 238 15.66 -2.03 -19.59
C GLY A 238 15.92 -2.06 -18.08
N LEU A 239 14.91 -2.32 -17.24
CA LEU A 239 15.11 -2.57 -15.82
C LEU A 239 15.45 -4.04 -15.57
N ARG A 240 16.43 -4.27 -14.73
CA ARG A 240 16.79 -5.62 -14.25
C ARG A 240 16.34 -5.78 -12.81
N GLU A 241 15.62 -6.84 -12.53
CA GLU A 241 15.06 -7.17 -11.21
C GLU A 241 16.08 -7.05 -10.09
N LEU A 242 17.27 -7.61 -10.28
CA LEU A 242 18.33 -7.59 -9.28
C LEU A 242 18.84 -6.17 -8.99
N ASP A 243 19.14 -5.40 -10.04
CA ASP A 243 19.68 -4.04 -9.89
C ASP A 243 18.66 -3.12 -9.23
N GLN A 244 17.39 -3.24 -9.66
CA GLN A 244 16.29 -2.45 -9.10
C GLN A 244 16.05 -2.79 -7.63
N SER A 245 16.04 -4.07 -7.29
CA SER A 245 15.86 -4.53 -5.90
C SER A 245 17.00 -4.06 -5.01
N ILE A 246 18.26 -4.17 -5.47
CA ILE A 246 19.43 -3.68 -4.72
C ILE A 246 19.34 -2.16 -4.49
N MET A 247 18.99 -1.40 -5.52
CA MET A 247 18.83 0.05 -5.42
C MET A 247 17.78 0.42 -4.35
N LEU A 248 16.62 -0.24 -4.36
CA LEU A 248 15.55 0.02 -3.41
C LEU A 248 15.94 -0.37 -1.98
N VAL A 249 16.51 -1.55 -1.79
CA VAL A 249 16.97 -2.02 -0.46
C VAL A 249 18.06 -1.09 0.10
N ALA A 250 19.07 -0.74 -0.73
CA ALA A 250 20.11 0.21 -0.34
C ALA A 250 19.53 1.62 -0.05
N GLY A 251 18.49 2.02 -0.76
CA GLY A 251 17.78 3.27 -0.51
C GLY A 251 17.05 3.29 0.83
N VAL A 252 16.41 2.18 1.22
CA VAL A 252 15.79 2.04 2.55
C VAL A 252 16.86 2.12 3.64
N GLU A 253 17.99 1.40 3.48
CA GLU A 253 19.12 1.46 4.43
C GLU A 253 19.68 2.88 4.54
N HIS A 254 19.95 3.54 3.42
CA HIS A 254 20.46 4.90 3.40
C HIS A 254 19.52 5.86 4.15
N MET A 255 18.21 5.78 3.89
CA MET A 255 17.21 6.59 4.58
C MET A 255 17.20 6.37 6.10
N CYS A 256 17.42 5.13 6.54
CA CYS A 256 17.56 4.77 7.95
C CYS A 256 18.86 5.32 8.55
N ARG A 257 20.00 5.10 7.90
CA ARG A 257 21.31 5.53 8.35
C ARG A 257 21.42 7.04 8.54
N GLU A 258 20.88 7.83 7.62
CA GLU A 258 20.83 9.29 7.71
C GLU A 258 20.06 9.79 8.96
N ARG A 259 19.29 8.92 9.59
CA ARG A 259 18.47 9.23 10.78
C ARG A 259 18.87 8.46 12.03
N ASN A 260 20.03 7.76 11.99
CA ASN A 260 20.49 6.86 13.05
C ASN A 260 19.47 5.76 13.41
N ILE A 261 18.69 5.31 12.45
CA ILE A 261 17.79 4.17 12.57
C ILE A 261 18.54 2.93 12.11
N ARG A 262 18.43 1.84 12.84
CA ARG A 262 18.99 0.55 12.39
C ARG A 262 18.17 0.01 11.22
N PHE A 263 18.83 -0.66 10.31
CA PHE A 263 18.20 -1.34 9.19
C PHE A 263 18.43 -2.83 9.27
N MET A 264 17.39 -3.61 8.98
CA MET A 264 17.44 -5.05 8.85
C MET A 264 16.76 -5.49 7.56
N LEU A 265 17.46 -6.26 6.75
CA LEU A 265 16.89 -7.00 5.64
C LEU A 265 16.54 -8.43 6.09
N MET A 266 15.29 -8.78 5.99
CA MET A 266 14.80 -10.14 6.13
C MET A 266 14.39 -10.66 4.75
N THR A 267 14.92 -11.79 4.34
CA THR A 267 14.52 -12.46 3.08
C THR A 267 13.70 -13.70 3.38
N CYS A 268 12.66 -13.94 2.59
CA CYS A 268 11.80 -15.12 2.71
C CYS A 268 11.23 -15.57 1.36
N GLY A 269 10.68 -16.79 1.30
CA GLY A 269 9.85 -17.24 0.19
C GLY A 269 10.44 -18.32 -0.72
N VAL A 270 11.61 -18.86 -0.43
CA VAL A 270 12.19 -19.99 -1.20
C VAL A 270 11.87 -21.34 -0.58
N PHE A 271 11.59 -21.33 0.73
CA PHE A 271 11.33 -22.54 1.49
C PHE A 271 10.06 -23.24 1.01
N GLY A 272 10.21 -24.50 0.59
CA GLY A 272 9.07 -25.34 0.21
C GLY A 272 8.40 -25.03 -1.13
N LEU A 273 8.99 -24.19 -1.96
CA LEU A 273 8.49 -24.01 -3.32
C LEU A 273 8.57 -25.34 -4.10
N PRO A 274 7.47 -25.81 -4.71
CA PRO A 274 7.41 -27.12 -5.36
C PRO A 274 8.23 -27.18 -6.65
N ASP A 275 8.46 -26.04 -7.30
CA ASP A 275 9.23 -25.95 -8.54
C ASP A 275 10.73 -25.78 -8.23
N LYS A 276 11.50 -26.78 -8.59
CA LYS A 276 12.95 -26.78 -8.39
C LYS A 276 13.63 -25.62 -9.12
N PHE A 277 13.21 -25.30 -10.35
CA PHE A 277 13.80 -24.22 -11.14
C PHE A 277 13.54 -22.86 -10.46
N PHE A 278 12.32 -22.62 -10.04
CA PHE A 278 11.94 -21.40 -9.33
C PHE A 278 12.71 -21.25 -8.01
N SER A 279 12.84 -22.35 -7.27
CA SER A 279 13.62 -22.36 -6.02
C SER A 279 15.12 -22.09 -6.25
N GLU A 280 15.71 -22.61 -7.33
CA GLU A 280 17.10 -22.35 -7.68
C GLU A 280 17.31 -20.90 -8.15
N TYR A 281 16.41 -20.37 -8.98
CA TYR A 281 16.43 -18.98 -9.42
C TYR A 281 16.36 -18.02 -8.21
N ASN A 282 15.41 -18.22 -7.33
CA ASN A 282 15.23 -17.34 -6.16
C ASN A 282 16.42 -17.42 -5.19
N ARG A 283 17.02 -18.60 -4.98
CA ARG A 283 18.25 -18.72 -4.18
C ARG A 283 19.42 -17.98 -4.83
N SER A 284 19.65 -18.17 -6.12
CA SER A 284 20.69 -17.46 -6.86
C SER A 284 20.48 -15.95 -6.85
N PHE A 285 19.23 -15.50 -6.98
CA PHE A 285 18.87 -14.09 -6.88
C PHE A 285 19.18 -13.53 -5.48
N ARG A 286 18.74 -14.22 -4.42
CA ARG A 286 19.00 -13.83 -3.02
C ARG A 286 20.50 -13.74 -2.76
N ASP A 287 21.27 -14.77 -3.13
CA ASP A 287 22.71 -14.81 -2.87
C ASP A 287 23.46 -13.71 -3.63
N SER A 288 23.05 -13.43 -4.87
CA SER A 288 23.58 -12.31 -5.66
C SER A 288 23.21 -10.94 -5.06
N MET A 289 21.99 -10.78 -4.61
CA MET A 289 21.52 -9.55 -3.95
C MET A 289 22.27 -9.33 -2.64
N GLN A 290 22.38 -10.36 -1.80
CA GLN A 290 23.09 -10.31 -0.53
C GLN A 290 24.56 -9.92 -0.73
N SER A 291 25.28 -10.62 -1.62
CA SER A 291 26.70 -10.35 -1.91
C SER A 291 26.95 -8.91 -2.39
N ARG A 292 26.06 -8.37 -3.22
CA ARG A 292 26.20 -6.99 -3.70
C ARG A 292 25.85 -5.97 -2.63
N LEU A 293 24.84 -6.23 -1.80
CA LEU A 293 24.49 -5.35 -0.68
C LEU A 293 25.61 -5.32 0.35
N GLU A 294 26.27 -6.43 0.66
CA GLU A 294 27.45 -6.47 1.54
C GLU A 294 28.57 -5.56 1.06
N GLN A 295 28.77 -5.46 -0.27
CA GLN A 295 29.77 -4.56 -0.86
C GLN A 295 29.32 -3.08 -0.80
N ILE A 296 28.06 -2.81 -1.16
CA ILE A 296 27.51 -1.44 -1.24
C ILE A 296 27.32 -0.85 0.16
N LEU A 297 26.92 -1.66 1.12
CA LEU A 297 26.65 -1.25 2.50
C LEU A 297 27.84 -1.53 3.43
N ALA A 298 29.03 -1.79 2.86
CA ALA A 298 30.24 -1.97 3.64
C ALA A 298 30.47 -0.78 4.57
N GLY A 299 30.63 -1.08 5.88
CA GLY A 299 30.78 -0.06 6.93
C GLY A 299 29.48 0.50 7.50
N SER A 300 28.31 0.12 6.98
CA SER A 300 27.04 0.38 7.67
C SER A 300 26.73 -0.74 8.67
N ASN A 301 25.93 -0.43 9.69
CA ASN A 301 25.55 -1.39 10.75
C ASN A 301 24.17 -2.01 10.43
N TRP A 302 24.02 -2.59 9.25
CA TRP A 302 22.80 -3.28 8.88
C TRP A 302 22.79 -4.74 9.32
N LEU A 303 21.59 -5.28 9.52
CA LEU A 303 21.36 -6.68 9.88
C LEU A 303 20.77 -7.44 8.69
N SER A 304 21.11 -8.71 8.57
CA SER A 304 20.54 -9.61 7.55
C SER A 304 20.04 -10.88 8.20
N PHE A 305 18.84 -11.32 7.80
CA PHE A 305 18.23 -12.55 8.30
C PHE A 305 17.57 -13.33 7.15
N ASP A 306 18.02 -14.57 6.98
CA ASP A 306 17.45 -15.54 6.03
C ASP A 306 16.41 -16.39 6.75
N THR A 307 15.13 -16.11 6.50
CA THR A 307 14.01 -16.84 7.12
C THR A 307 14.01 -18.31 6.73
N ASP A 308 14.32 -18.62 5.47
CA ASP A 308 14.30 -20.00 4.97
C ASP A 308 15.39 -20.84 5.64
N ALA A 309 16.59 -20.27 5.79
CA ALA A 309 17.67 -20.92 6.53
C ALA A 309 17.29 -21.14 8.02
N GLY A 310 16.63 -20.16 8.64
CA GLY A 310 16.13 -20.28 10.00
C GLY A 310 15.10 -21.39 10.16
N LEU A 311 14.14 -21.51 9.24
CA LEU A 311 13.13 -22.58 9.23
C LEU A 311 13.78 -23.97 9.05
N VAL A 312 14.71 -24.10 8.13
CA VAL A 312 15.48 -25.34 7.92
C VAL A 312 16.25 -25.73 9.18
N ALA A 313 16.93 -24.79 9.82
CA ALA A 313 17.68 -25.04 11.07
C ALA A 313 16.80 -25.48 12.24
N LYS A 314 15.53 -25.07 12.25
CA LYS A 314 14.52 -25.55 13.23
C LYS A 314 13.91 -26.92 12.87
N GLY A 315 14.25 -27.50 11.72
CA GLY A 315 13.67 -28.76 11.25
C GLY A 315 12.21 -28.67 10.85
N VAL A 316 11.74 -27.49 10.48
CA VAL A 316 10.37 -27.26 10.03
C VAL A 316 10.23 -27.77 8.61
N THR A 317 9.08 -28.35 8.26
CA THR A 317 8.78 -28.79 6.90
C THR A 317 7.83 -27.82 6.18
N PRO A 318 7.86 -27.78 4.83
CA PRO A 318 6.95 -26.92 4.06
C PRO A 318 5.47 -27.16 4.40
N GLU A 319 5.08 -28.43 4.56
CA GLU A 319 3.70 -28.81 4.87
C GLU A 319 3.24 -28.18 6.19
N GLN A 320 4.10 -28.12 7.20
CA GLN A 320 3.76 -27.54 8.51
C GLN A 320 3.42 -26.04 8.43
N ILE A 321 4.08 -25.29 7.52
CA ILE A 321 3.93 -23.84 7.46
C ILE A 321 2.95 -23.35 6.39
N PHE A 322 2.60 -24.23 5.42
CA PHE A 322 1.69 -23.88 4.33
C PHE A 322 0.35 -24.64 4.38
N GLU A 323 0.27 -25.72 5.17
CA GLU A 323 -0.95 -26.52 5.26
C GLU A 323 -2.16 -25.70 5.72
N GLY A 324 -3.26 -25.79 4.97
CA GLY A 324 -4.51 -25.10 5.29
C GLY A 324 -4.50 -23.62 4.98
N ASN A 325 -3.44 -23.09 4.34
CA ASN A 325 -3.38 -21.71 3.88
C ASN A 325 -3.46 -21.63 2.34
N ILE A 326 -3.57 -20.40 1.84
CA ILE A 326 -3.58 -20.15 0.40
C ILE A 326 -2.15 -20.20 -0.12
N ASP A 327 -1.94 -21.03 -1.12
CA ASP A 327 -0.71 -21.15 -1.88
C ASP A 327 0.56 -21.12 -0.99
N VAL A 328 1.44 -20.12 -1.16
CA VAL A 328 2.75 -20.04 -0.50
C VAL A 328 2.80 -19.04 0.67
N HIS A 329 1.65 -18.67 1.24
CA HIS A 329 1.59 -17.83 2.42
C HIS A 329 1.66 -18.68 3.71
N TRP A 330 2.39 -18.20 4.70
CA TRP A 330 2.51 -18.89 5.98
C TRP A 330 1.17 -18.99 6.71
N ASN A 331 0.87 -20.15 7.25
CA ASN A 331 -0.22 -20.34 8.19
C ASN A 331 0.16 -19.83 9.60
N ALA A 332 -0.73 -19.95 10.58
CA ALA A 332 -0.49 -19.51 11.97
C ALA A 332 0.77 -20.15 12.60
N PHE A 333 1.05 -21.42 12.29
CA PHE A 333 2.26 -22.10 12.78
C PHE A 333 3.53 -21.49 12.11
N GLY A 334 3.49 -21.18 10.82
CA GLY A 334 4.58 -20.53 10.10
C GLY A 334 4.87 -19.15 10.69
N HIS A 335 3.85 -18.31 10.85
CA HIS A 335 3.98 -16.99 11.48
C HIS A 335 4.53 -17.08 12.91
N LYS A 336 4.02 -18.01 13.72
CA LYS A 336 4.53 -18.25 15.08
C LYS A 336 6.01 -18.62 15.09
N THR A 337 6.41 -19.51 14.18
CA THR A 337 7.80 -19.96 14.09
C THR A 337 8.73 -18.83 13.66
N VAL A 338 8.34 -18.08 12.65
CA VAL A 338 9.13 -16.93 12.14
C VAL A 338 9.23 -15.83 13.21
N GLY A 339 8.15 -15.50 13.89
CA GLY A 339 8.18 -14.54 15.01
C GLY A 339 9.13 -14.96 16.14
N GLY A 340 9.17 -16.27 16.45
CA GLY A 340 10.11 -16.84 17.44
C GLY A 340 11.57 -16.76 16.95
N LEU A 341 11.84 -17.09 15.70
CA LEU A 341 13.18 -16.98 15.10
C LEU A 341 13.67 -15.53 15.09
N LEU A 342 12.80 -14.58 14.73
CA LEU A 342 13.13 -13.16 14.76
C LEU A 342 13.41 -12.66 16.17
N PHE A 343 12.65 -13.12 17.16
CA PHE A 343 12.92 -12.81 18.57
C PHE A 343 14.32 -13.27 18.99
N ASP A 344 14.65 -14.54 18.72
CA ASP A 344 15.95 -15.11 19.07
C ASP A 344 17.10 -14.32 18.39
N PHE A 345 16.91 -13.90 17.13
CA PHE A 345 17.88 -13.13 16.38
C PHE A 345 17.99 -11.68 16.87
N LEU A 346 16.87 -11.01 17.13
CA LEU A 346 16.84 -9.58 17.46
C LEU A 346 17.10 -9.28 18.94
N LYS A 347 16.89 -10.24 19.84
CA LYS A 347 17.07 -10.03 21.29
C LYS A 347 18.38 -9.37 21.67
N PRO A 348 19.57 -9.74 21.13
CA PRO A 348 20.83 -9.06 21.44
C PRO A 348 20.96 -7.65 20.83
N HIS A 349 20.07 -7.27 19.91
CA HIS A 349 20.09 -5.99 19.20
C HIS A 349 19.05 -4.99 19.72
N VAL A 350 18.12 -5.44 20.56
CA VAL A 350 17.10 -4.60 21.18
C VAL A 350 17.62 -4.19 22.57
N THR A 351 18.17 -2.99 22.64
CA THR A 351 18.51 -2.34 23.91
C THR A 351 17.61 -1.13 24.07
N PRO A 352 16.92 -1.00 25.22
CA PRO A 352 16.08 0.17 25.53
C PRO A 352 16.87 1.48 25.52
#